data_ca8c79d5bc4b06af48b877ceb04b8202
#
_entry.id   ca8c79d5bc4b06af48b877ceb04b8202
#
_cell.length_a   1.000
_cell.length_b   1.000
_cell.length_c   1.000
_cell.angle_alpha   90.00
_cell.angle_beta   90.00
_cell.angle_gamma   90.00
#
_symmetry.space_group_name_H-M   'P 1'
#
loop_
_entity.id
_entity.type
_entity.pdbx_description
1 polymer ?
#
loop_
_entity_poly.entity_id
_entity_poly.type
_entity_poly.pdbx_seq_one_letter_code
_entity_poly.pdbx_strand_id
1 'polypeptide(L)'
;MFAANKKNCQETDLIFKYIEDKLAGKEPQEPSVKYPVHVTLFNYIKHLFDNERKVASSTKELLKVTSSLSSFDVEMTHISNKLTNFAKDIALLSESNLAIVEQTNAGMNEVNRTVTNTSDTLAQLSASSQELVDRNQMSLVQLKEINQLKEEVMTDASIMGQKIDQLVEMANKVNDIVHGVGQIAEQTNLLALNASIEAARAGENGRGFAVVADEIRKLADDTKKSLEGMKSFVDNIQNSAREGKQSMDNTLNLTNNMSRKIETVTATMEENVEMLQSTINDVQVINSAMEAVTVSTNEINQAMDVSSRDAEKLSQMTQIIHQQAIASAEFAKQIELIDNRLSEIVRVQMDSLQGSINALSNEEFIENIKQAKEAHGAWLNNLKKTVEDFTIYPLQTNPQKCAFGHFYNAVKVNHSDLAEKWEAIDEVHRRFHGLGDKVIEAVQNGNKSEAEEYLMEAENISQEIFHSLDAILAETEELSEKGISLFS
;
A
#
# COMPACT_ATOMS: atom_id res chain seq x y z
N MET A 1 -16.25 23.70 -112.37
CA MET A 1 -16.98 24.89 -111.96
C MET A 1 -17.58 24.69 -110.56
N PHE A 2 -16.82 24.89 -109.53
CA PHE A 2 -17.30 25.08 -108.18
C PHE A 2 -16.36 26.13 -107.52
N ALA A 3 -16.75 27.37 -107.71
CA ALA A 3 -16.21 28.47 -106.93
C ALA A 3 -17.03 28.36 -105.55
N ALA A 4 -16.49 27.66 -104.57
CA ALA A 4 -17.03 27.68 -103.25
C ALA A 4 -16.88 29.08 -102.66
N ASN A 5 -17.98 29.78 -102.56
CA ASN A 5 -18.15 31.01 -101.80
C ASN A 5 -17.73 30.79 -100.36
N LYS A 6 -16.49 31.21 -99.95
CA LYS A 6 -16.08 31.33 -98.56
C LYS A 6 -16.85 32.47 -97.90
N LYS A 7 -18.16 32.32 -97.67
CA LYS A 7 -18.78 33.10 -96.63
C LYS A 7 -18.46 32.35 -95.30
N ASN A 8 -17.59 32.95 -94.54
CA ASN A 8 -17.43 32.49 -93.18
C ASN A 8 -18.82 32.35 -92.52
N CYS A 9 -19.11 31.19 -91.92
CA CYS A 9 -20.37 31.00 -91.25
C CYS A 9 -20.31 31.91 -90.00
N GLN A 10 -21.17 32.91 -89.95
CA GLN A 10 -21.18 33.91 -88.89
C GLN A 10 -21.34 33.25 -87.45
N GLU A 11 -22.03 32.14 -87.39
CA GLU A 11 -22.15 31.38 -86.15
C GLU A 11 -20.84 30.65 -85.74
N THR A 12 -20.06 30.18 -86.72
CA THR A 12 -18.77 29.59 -86.53
C THR A 12 -17.79 30.62 -85.94
N ASP A 13 -17.75 31.82 -86.45
CA ASP A 13 -16.92 32.90 -85.97
C ASP A 13 -17.30 33.30 -84.53
N LEU A 14 -18.58 33.31 -84.20
CA LEU A 14 -19.04 33.56 -82.81
C LEU A 14 -18.63 32.47 -81.87
N ILE A 15 -18.71 31.20 -82.29
CA ILE A 15 -18.27 30.05 -81.45
C ILE A 15 -16.74 30.12 -81.19
N PHE A 16 -15.94 30.40 -82.27
CA PHE A 16 -14.50 30.53 -82.09
C PHE A 16 -14.17 31.71 -81.18
N LYS A 17 -14.79 32.86 -81.35
CA LYS A 17 -14.58 33.98 -80.45
C LYS A 17 -14.93 33.68 -79.02
N TYR A 18 -16.02 32.94 -78.74
CA TYR A 18 -16.38 32.46 -77.41
C TYR A 18 -15.29 31.55 -76.82
N ILE A 19 -14.74 30.64 -77.65
CA ILE A 19 -13.64 29.76 -77.25
C ILE A 19 -12.41 30.56 -76.93
N GLU A 20 -11.97 31.48 -77.84
CA GLU A 20 -10.80 32.35 -77.64
C GLU A 20 -10.95 33.22 -76.39
N ASP A 21 -12.11 33.86 -76.21
CA ASP A 21 -12.37 34.65 -74.97
C ASP A 21 -12.38 33.82 -73.72
N LYS A 22 -12.93 32.59 -73.76
CA LYS A 22 -12.85 31.62 -72.64
C LYS A 22 -11.43 31.18 -72.32
N LEU A 23 -10.66 30.80 -73.39
CA LEU A 23 -9.23 30.45 -73.27
C LEU A 23 -8.36 31.61 -72.79
N ALA A 24 -8.78 32.86 -73.06
CA ALA A 24 -8.17 34.04 -72.50
C ALA A 24 -8.61 34.42 -71.11
N GLY A 25 -9.32 33.51 -70.35
CA GLY A 25 -9.78 33.73 -68.98
C GLY A 25 -10.94 34.71 -68.83
N LYS A 26 -11.61 35.11 -69.94
CA LYS A 26 -12.76 36.00 -69.91
C LYS A 26 -14.07 35.21 -69.66
N GLU A 27 -15.09 35.91 -69.24
CA GLU A 27 -16.47 35.38 -69.10
C GLU A 27 -17.36 35.89 -70.22
N PRO A 28 -17.20 35.36 -71.50
CA PRO A 28 -17.97 35.81 -72.62
C PRO A 28 -19.46 35.40 -72.52
N GLN A 29 -20.36 36.24 -73.09
CA GLN A 29 -21.75 35.87 -73.24
C GLN A 29 -21.91 34.70 -74.23
N GLU A 30 -22.80 33.76 -73.93
CA GLU A 30 -23.07 32.60 -74.79
C GLU A 30 -23.57 33.10 -76.18
N PRO A 31 -22.97 32.66 -77.33
CA PRO A 31 -23.41 33.03 -78.61
C PRO A 31 -24.78 32.42 -78.94
N SER A 32 -25.61 33.23 -79.66
CA SER A 32 -26.89 32.69 -80.16
C SER A 32 -26.64 31.85 -81.44
N VAL A 33 -26.67 30.53 -81.27
CA VAL A 33 -26.42 29.52 -82.33
C VAL A 33 -27.72 28.85 -82.70
N LYS A 34 -28.06 28.78 -83.96
CA LYS A 34 -29.33 28.21 -84.46
C LYS A 34 -29.16 26.98 -85.38
N TYR A 35 -28.01 26.89 -86.08
CA TYR A 35 -27.77 25.79 -86.98
C TYR A 35 -27.52 24.49 -86.20
N PRO A 36 -28.30 23.35 -86.42
CA PRO A 36 -28.25 22.21 -85.55
C PRO A 36 -26.89 21.62 -85.26
N VAL A 37 -26.00 21.57 -86.27
CA VAL A 37 -24.61 21.06 -86.09
C VAL A 37 -23.78 22.01 -85.21
N HIS A 38 -23.95 23.32 -85.37
CA HIS A 38 -23.27 24.30 -84.54
C HIS A 38 -23.79 24.28 -83.08
N VAL A 39 -25.07 24.12 -82.85
CA VAL A 39 -25.66 23.94 -81.51
C VAL A 39 -25.06 22.69 -80.81
N THR A 40 -25.00 21.58 -81.55
CA THR A 40 -24.42 20.32 -81.01
C THR A 40 -22.93 20.52 -80.70
N LEU A 41 -22.15 21.09 -81.62
CA LEU A 41 -20.72 21.36 -81.37
C LEU A 41 -20.50 22.29 -80.19
N PHE A 42 -21.25 23.41 -80.13
CA PHE A 42 -21.13 24.38 -79.04
C PHE A 42 -21.51 23.73 -77.67
N ASN A 43 -22.51 22.91 -77.63
CA ASN A 43 -22.85 22.17 -76.44
C ASN A 43 -21.75 21.19 -76.02
N TYR A 44 -21.09 20.49 -76.93
CA TYR A 44 -19.93 19.66 -76.63
C TYR A 44 -18.76 20.49 -76.08
N ILE A 45 -18.46 21.64 -76.62
CA ILE A 45 -17.44 22.51 -76.09
C ILE A 45 -17.75 23.03 -74.72
N LYS A 46 -19.00 23.44 -74.47
CA LYS A 46 -19.40 23.84 -73.13
C LYS A 46 -19.25 22.66 -72.09
N HIS A 47 -19.65 21.47 -72.50
CA HIS A 47 -19.43 20.27 -71.64
C HIS A 47 -17.97 20.00 -71.38
N LEU A 48 -17.06 20.24 -72.32
CA LEU A 48 -15.62 20.08 -72.08
C LEU A 48 -15.09 21.12 -71.11
N PHE A 49 -15.45 22.38 -71.21
CA PHE A 49 -15.08 23.40 -70.23
C PHE A 49 -15.64 23.14 -68.82
N ASP A 50 -16.90 22.71 -68.76
CA ASP A 50 -17.53 22.34 -67.46
C ASP A 50 -16.86 21.13 -66.83
N ASN A 51 -16.50 20.12 -67.64
CA ASN A 51 -15.79 18.95 -67.12
C ASN A 51 -14.37 19.30 -66.61
N GLU A 52 -13.63 20.12 -67.40
CA GLU A 52 -12.31 20.59 -67.00
C GLU A 52 -12.36 21.37 -65.66
N ARG A 53 -13.36 22.27 -65.50
CA ARG A 53 -13.59 22.99 -64.25
C ARG A 53 -13.87 22.05 -63.08
N LYS A 54 -14.70 21.02 -63.29
CA LYS A 54 -14.95 19.99 -62.26
C LYS A 54 -13.72 19.20 -61.92
N VAL A 55 -12.91 18.80 -62.91
CA VAL A 55 -11.64 18.11 -62.69
C VAL A 55 -10.69 18.99 -61.86
N ALA A 56 -10.53 20.26 -62.21
CA ALA A 56 -9.68 21.20 -61.50
C ALA A 56 -10.13 21.35 -60.04
N SER A 57 -11.44 21.55 -59.80
CA SER A 57 -11.99 21.62 -58.42
C SER A 57 -11.76 20.34 -57.65
N SER A 58 -11.98 19.18 -58.28
CA SER A 58 -11.75 17.88 -57.62
C SER A 58 -10.27 17.62 -57.31
N THR A 59 -9.36 18.06 -58.18
CA THR A 59 -7.90 17.96 -57.98
C THR A 59 -7.46 18.76 -56.76
N LYS A 60 -7.96 20.02 -56.64
CA LYS A 60 -7.69 20.85 -55.47
C LYS A 60 -8.24 20.27 -54.18
N GLU A 61 -9.40 19.63 -54.21
CA GLU A 61 -9.98 18.93 -53.09
C GLU A 61 -9.17 17.67 -52.73
N LEU A 62 -8.76 16.86 -53.73
CA LEU A 62 -7.90 15.70 -53.53
C LEU A 62 -6.57 16.07 -52.85
N LEU A 63 -5.95 17.20 -53.22
CA LEU A 63 -4.73 17.68 -52.58
C LEU A 63 -4.91 17.88 -51.06
N LYS A 64 -6.05 18.49 -50.65
CA LYS A 64 -6.38 18.65 -49.23
C LYS A 64 -6.63 17.31 -48.52
N VAL A 65 -7.34 16.41 -49.18
CA VAL A 65 -7.61 15.06 -48.63
C VAL A 65 -6.29 14.29 -48.48
N THR A 66 -5.37 14.36 -49.43
CA THR A 66 -4.06 13.70 -49.36
C THR A 66 -3.24 14.21 -48.18
N SER A 67 -3.19 15.54 -47.99
CA SER A 67 -2.53 16.14 -46.82
C SER A 67 -3.14 15.65 -45.46
N SER A 68 -4.48 15.58 -45.42
CA SER A 68 -5.18 15.08 -44.22
C SER A 68 -4.89 13.60 -43.98
N LEU A 69 -4.77 12.79 -45.04
CA LEU A 69 -4.46 11.38 -44.98
C LEU A 69 -3.03 11.13 -44.42
N SER A 70 -2.06 11.93 -44.85
CA SER A 70 -0.70 11.91 -44.33
C SER A 70 -0.64 12.24 -42.83
N SER A 71 -1.42 13.22 -42.38
CA SER A 71 -1.51 13.55 -40.95
C SER A 71 -2.13 12.40 -40.16
N PHE A 72 -3.18 11.76 -40.67
CA PHE A 72 -3.84 10.61 -40.07
C PHE A 72 -2.88 9.41 -39.97
N ASP A 73 -2.03 9.17 -40.97
CA ASP A 73 -1.02 8.12 -40.95
C ASP A 73 -0.02 8.30 -39.78
N VAL A 74 0.48 9.51 -39.58
CA VAL A 74 1.39 9.86 -38.50
C VAL A 74 0.70 9.62 -37.12
N GLU A 75 -0.54 10.08 -36.97
CA GLU A 75 -1.31 9.87 -35.71
C GLU A 75 -1.54 8.39 -35.45
N MET A 76 -1.91 7.61 -36.48
CA MET A 76 -2.15 6.16 -36.35
C MET A 76 -0.87 5.42 -35.93
N THR A 77 0.26 5.75 -36.53
CA THR A 77 1.57 5.20 -36.17
C THR A 77 1.93 5.53 -34.72
N HIS A 78 1.70 6.79 -34.31
CA HIS A 78 1.95 7.21 -32.93
C HIS A 78 1.07 6.47 -31.93
N ILE A 79 -0.24 6.33 -32.19
CA ILE A 79 -1.18 5.59 -31.36
C ILE A 79 -0.76 4.11 -31.24
N SER A 80 -0.36 3.49 -32.37
CA SER A 80 0.10 2.11 -32.40
C SER A 80 1.32 1.89 -31.48
N ASN A 81 2.29 2.78 -31.55
CA ASN A 81 3.46 2.74 -30.66
C ASN A 81 3.09 2.92 -29.19
N LYS A 82 2.18 3.84 -28.89
CA LYS A 82 1.66 4.01 -27.52
C LYS A 82 0.94 2.77 -27.01
N LEU A 83 0.10 2.14 -27.81
CA LEU A 83 -0.60 0.90 -27.44
C LEU A 83 0.38 -0.24 -27.18
N THR A 84 1.45 -0.35 -27.97
CA THR A 84 2.50 -1.36 -27.77
C THR A 84 3.20 -1.17 -26.42
N ASN A 85 3.59 0.06 -26.08
CA ASN A 85 4.21 0.37 -24.79
C ASN A 85 3.24 0.13 -23.63
N PHE A 86 2.00 0.58 -23.76
CA PHE A 86 0.95 0.35 -22.77
C PHE A 86 0.70 -1.15 -22.52
N ALA A 87 0.65 -1.97 -23.58
CA ALA A 87 0.55 -3.42 -23.45
C ALA A 87 1.72 -4.00 -22.65
N LYS A 88 2.94 -3.52 -22.92
CA LYS A 88 4.13 -3.96 -22.15
C LYS A 88 4.03 -3.62 -20.68
N ASP A 89 3.59 -2.40 -20.35
CA ASP A 89 3.44 -1.95 -18.95
C ASP A 89 2.38 -2.76 -18.20
N ILE A 90 1.24 -3.06 -18.86
CA ILE A 90 0.20 -3.93 -18.28
C ILE A 90 0.72 -5.35 -18.08
N ALA A 91 1.53 -5.89 -18.99
CA ALA A 91 2.12 -7.22 -18.83
C ALA A 91 2.99 -7.31 -17.57
N LEU A 92 3.86 -6.32 -17.36
CA LEU A 92 4.70 -6.22 -16.16
C LEU A 92 3.85 -6.09 -14.88
N LEU A 93 2.79 -5.29 -14.93
CA LEU A 93 1.86 -5.13 -13.79
C LEU A 93 1.13 -6.44 -13.47
N SER A 94 0.69 -7.19 -14.49
CA SER A 94 0.05 -8.50 -14.32
C SER A 94 0.99 -9.52 -13.67
N GLU A 95 2.24 -9.58 -14.11
CA GLU A 95 3.28 -10.45 -13.52
C GLU A 95 3.56 -10.08 -12.05
N SER A 96 3.68 -8.78 -11.76
CA SER A 96 3.84 -8.29 -10.39
C SER A 96 2.66 -8.65 -9.50
N ASN A 97 1.43 -8.57 -10.04
CA ASN A 97 0.22 -8.93 -9.29
C ASN A 97 0.19 -10.43 -8.95
N LEU A 98 0.59 -11.31 -9.89
CA LEU A 98 0.72 -12.75 -9.62
C LEU A 98 1.74 -13.04 -8.51
N ALA A 99 2.89 -12.37 -8.51
CA ALA A 99 3.89 -12.50 -7.44
C ALA A 99 3.33 -12.08 -6.07
N ILE A 100 2.55 -10.99 -6.02
CA ILE A 100 1.87 -10.53 -4.79
C ILE A 100 0.85 -11.58 -4.31
N VAL A 101 0.08 -12.18 -5.22
CA VAL A 101 -0.88 -13.25 -4.90
C VAL A 101 -0.17 -14.45 -4.28
N GLU A 102 0.93 -14.92 -4.88
CA GLU A 102 1.72 -16.04 -4.35
C GLU A 102 2.27 -15.74 -2.96
N GLN A 103 2.86 -14.56 -2.77
CA GLN A 103 3.39 -14.14 -1.47
C GLN A 103 2.30 -14.01 -0.41
N THR A 104 1.13 -13.46 -0.77
CA THR A 104 0.00 -13.32 0.16
C THR A 104 -0.54 -14.69 0.56
N ASN A 105 -0.72 -15.63 -0.38
CA ASN A 105 -1.16 -16.99 -0.09
C ASN A 105 -0.18 -17.74 0.84
N ALA A 106 1.13 -17.58 0.61
CA ALA A 106 2.16 -18.14 1.51
C ALA A 106 2.05 -17.54 2.93
N GLY A 107 1.85 -16.22 3.03
CA GLY A 107 1.61 -15.54 4.31
C GLY A 107 0.35 -16.02 5.02
N MET A 108 -0.76 -16.21 4.29
CA MET A 108 -2.00 -16.71 4.88
C MET A 108 -1.89 -18.16 5.40
N ASN A 109 -1.11 -19.01 4.73
CA ASN A 109 -0.80 -20.36 5.23
C ASN A 109 -0.02 -20.30 6.55
N GLU A 110 0.91 -19.37 6.70
CA GLU A 110 1.65 -19.18 7.95
C GLU A 110 0.74 -18.63 9.07
N VAL A 111 -0.18 -17.71 8.75
CA VAL A 111 -1.21 -17.23 9.69
C VAL A 111 -2.07 -18.40 10.16
N ASN A 112 -2.57 -19.26 9.27
CA ASN A 112 -3.37 -20.43 9.64
C ASN A 112 -2.60 -21.39 10.57
N ARG A 113 -1.32 -21.64 10.30
CA ARG A 113 -0.47 -22.45 11.18
C ARG A 113 -0.32 -21.82 12.56
N THR A 114 -0.14 -20.51 12.61
CA THR A 114 -0.02 -19.76 13.87
C THR A 114 -1.32 -19.80 14.67
N VAL A 115 -2.48 -19.67 14.02
CA VAL A 115 -3.80 -19.81 14.67
C VAL A 115 -3.96 -21.19 15.28
N THR A 116 -3.62 -22.24 14.55
CA THR A 116 -3.70 -23.62 15.05
C THR A 116 -2.82 -23.82 16.29
N ASN A 117 -1.55 -23.42 16.23
CA ASN A 117 -0.63 -23.53 17.36
C ASN A 117 -1.09 -22.70 18.57
N THR A 118 -1.65 -21.52 18.35
CA THR A 118 -2.19 -20.68 19.41
C THR A 118 -3.40 -21.34 20.07
N SER A 119 -4.32 -21.90 19.29
CA SER A 119 -5.49 -22.61 19.80
C SER A 119 -5.10 -23.83 20.65
N ASP A 120 -4.09 -24.59 20.23
CA ASP A 120 -3.55 -25.72 21.02
C ASP A 120 -2.95 -25.23 22.34
N THR A 121 -2.21 -24.13 22.32
CA THR A 121 -1.62 -23.52 23.54
C THR A 121 -2.70 -23.02 24.49
N LEU A 122 -3.76 -22.41 23.98
CA LEU A 122 -4.89 -21.95 24.77
C LEU A 122 -5.66 -23.11 25.40
N ALA A 123 -5.84 -24.21 24.68
CA ALA A 123 -6.45 -25.42 25.23
C ALA A 123 -5.63 -26.00 26.41
N GLN A 124 -4.31 -26.03 26.28
CA GLN A 124 -3.41 -26.46 27.34
C GLN A 124 -3.43 -25.49 28.53
N LEU A 125 -3.45 -24.17 28.28
CA LEU A 125 -3.54 -23.15 29.33
C LEU A 125 -4.86 -23.29 30.12
N SER A 126 -5.99 -23.49 29.45
CA SER A 126 -7.28 -23.71 30.05
C SER A 126 -7.28 -24.95 30.98
N ALA A 127 -6.74 -26.07 30.46
CA ALA A 127 -6.64 -27.30 31.23
C ALA A 127 -5.75 -27.15 32.49
N SER A 128 -4.59 -26.49 32.31
CA SER A 128 -3.66 -26.21 33.43
C SER A 128 -4.28 -25.27 34.46
N SER A 129 -5.01 -24.25 34.03
CA SER A 129 -5.71 -23.34 34.93
C SER A 129 -6.80 -24.04 35.70
N GLN A 130 -7.57 -24.93 35.08
CA GLN A 130 -8.58 -25.73 35.76
C GLN A 130 -7.96 -26.67 36.81
N GLU A 131 -6.85 -27.35 36.47
CA GLU A 131 -6.13 -28.19 37.44
C GLU A 131 -5.64 -27.37 38.64
N LEU A 132 -5.15 -26.16 38.43
CA LEU A 132 -4.73 -25.24 39.48
C LEU A 132 -5.92 -24.80 40.36
N VAL A 133 -7.08 -24.55 39.78
CA VAL A 133 -8.32 -24.27 40.54
C VAL A 133 -8.62 -25.42 41.47
N ASP A 134 -8.63 -26.67 40.97
CA ASP A 134 -8.92 -27.86 41.74
C ASP A 134 -7.89 -28.04 42.87
N ARG A 135 -6.61 -27.85 42.62
CA ARG A 135 -5.53 -27.93 43.64
C ARG A 135 -5.66 -26.85 44.72
N ASN A 136 -6.02 -25.61 44.35
CA ASN A 136 -6.26 -24.54 45.33
C ASN A 136 -7.49 -24.85 46.20
N GLN A 137 -8.55 -25.40 45.62
CA GLN A 137 -9.73 -25.84 46.40
C GLN A 137 -9.37 -26.95 47.40
N MET A 138 -8.58 -27.94 47.01
CA MET A 138 -8.04 -28.96 47.92
C MET A 138 -7.21 -28.34 49.06
N SER A 139 -6.38 -27.34 48.73
CA SER A 139 -5.58 -26.61 49.73
C SER A 139 -6.46 -25.87 50.73
N LEU A 140 -7.55 -25.24 50.27
CA LEU A 140 -8.54 -24.60 51.14
C LEU A 140 -9.18 -25.61 52.13
N VAL A 141 -9.49 -26.83 51.68
CA VAL A 141 -10.00 -27.91 52.57
C VAL A 141 -8.95 -28.27 53.64
N GLN A 142 -7.67 -28.45 53.21
CA GLN A 142 -6.59 -28.75 54.15
C GLN A 142 -6.35 -27.62 55.19
N LEU A 143 -6.42 -26.37 54.77
CA LEU A 143 -6.32 -25.22 55.66
C LEU A 143 -7.46 -25.19 56.68
N LYS A 144 -8.66 -25.61 56.31
CA LYS A 144 -9.79 -25.78 57.26
C LYS A 144 -9.53 -26.87 58.30
N GLU A 145 -8.96 -28.00 57.87
CA GLU A 145 -8.56 -29.10 58.81
C GLU A 145 -7.44 -28.61 59.73
N ILE A 146 -6.41 -27.88 59.21
CA ILE A 146 -5.35 -27.30 60.04
C ILE A 146 -5.96 -26.34 61.10
N ASN A 147 -6.95 -25.54 60.70
CA ASN A 147 -7.61 -24.60 61.59
C ASN A 147 -8.39 -25.38 62.76
N GLN A 148 -8.99 -26.53 62.45
CA GLN A 148 -9.60 -27.39 63.48
C GLN A 148 -8.57 -27.95 64.47
N LEU A 149 -7.48 -28.50 63.94
CA LEU A 149 -6.38 -29.01 64.77
C LEU A 149 -5.77 -27.90 65.65
N LYS A 150 -5.67 -26.70 65.15
CA LYS A 150 -5.22 -25.53 65.94
C LYS A 150 -6.17 -25.25 67.12
N GLU A 151 -7.50 -25.31 66.95
CA GLU A 151 -8.47 -25.11 68.00
C GLU A 151 -8.36 -26.18 69.07
N GLU A 152 -8.12 -27.45 68.68
CA GLU A 152 -7.87 -28.53 69.58
C GLU A 152 -6.60 -28.28 70.44
N VAL A 153 -5.49 -27.87 69.77
CA VAL A 153 -4.23 -27.49 70.46
C VAL A 153 -4.46 -26.35 71.46
N MET A 154 -5.23 -25.33 71.10
CA MET A 154 -5.54 -24.21 71.98
C MET A 154 -6.34 -24.65 73.18
N THR A 155 -7.31 -25.54 72.96
CA THR A 155 -8.15 -26.13 74.07
C THR A 155 -7.30 -26.96 75.02
N ASP A 156 -6.48 -27.86 74.49
CA ASP A 156 -5.60 -28.71 75.28
C ASP A 156 -4.55 -27.90 76.07
N ALA A 157 -3.94 -26.87 75.43
CA ALA A 157 -3.01 -25.96 76.09
C ALA A 157 -3.69 -25.19 77.25
N SER A 158 -4.95 -24.77 77.06
CA SER A 158 -5.74 -24.11 78.12
C SER A 158 -6.02 -25.06 79.29
N ILE A 159 -6.45 -26.29 79.00
CA ILE A 159 -6.71 -27.34 80.04
C ILE A 159 -5.39 -27.63 80.76
N MET A 160 -4.27 -27.80 80.07
CA MET A 160 -2.97 -28.04 80.67
C MET A 160 -2.56 -26.88 81.60
N GLY A 161 -2.77 -25.63 81.17
CA GLY A 161 -2.54 -24.46 82.02
C GLY A 161 -3.32 -24.49 83.32
N GLN A 162 -4.62 -24.88 83.27
CA GLN A 162 -5.46 -25.06 84.45
C GLN A 162 -4.92 -26.18 85.35
N LYS A 163 -4.45 -27.30 84.81
CA LYS A 163 -3.85 -28.42 85.59
C LYS A 163 -2.55 -27.99 86.25
N ILE A 164 -1.73 -27.19 85.63
CA ILE A 164 -0.51 -26.61 86.20
C ILE A 164 -0.89 -25.67 87.33
N ASP A 165 -1.91 -24.81 87.24
CA ASP A 165 -2.37 -23.94 88.30
C ASP A 165 -2.85 -24.75 89.48
N GLN A 166 -3.60 -25.88 89.29
CA GLN A 166 -3.98 -26.83 90.35
C GLN A 166 -2.76 -27.46 90.99
N LEU A 167 -1.72 -27.84 90.25
CA LEU A 167 -0.47 -28.41 90.79
C LEU A 167 0.26 -27.38 91.66
N VAL A 168 0.33 -26.11 91.28
CA VAL A 168 0.88 -25.04 92.12
C VAL A 168 0.13 -24.85 93.38
N GLU A 169 -1.23 -24.90 93.35
CA GLU A 169 -2.06 -24.81 94.54
C GLU A 169 -1.83 -26.01 95.51
N MET A 170 -1.73 -27.23 94.95
CA MET A 170 -1.41 -28.41 95.75
C MET A 170 -0.03 -28.35 96.38
N ALA A 171 0.99 -27.89 95.64
CA ALA A 171 2.36 -27.66 96.13
C ALA A 171 2.37 -26.65 97.28
N ASN A 172 1.61 -25.54 97.13
CA ASN A 172 1.41 -24.55 98.20
C ASN A 172 0.82 -25.22 99.49
N LYS A 173 -0.26 -26.02 99.36
CA LYS A 173 -0.88 -26.74 100.47
C LYS A 173 0.10 -27.72 101.15
N VAL A 174 0.92 -28.43 100.37
CA VAL A 174 1.97 -29.32 100.89
C VAL A 174 3.05 -28.50 101.62
N ASN A 175 3.43 -27.36 101.12
CA ASN A 175 4.37 -26.44 101.78
C ASN A 175 3.86 -25.94 103.14
N ASP A 176 2.57 -25.60 103.20
CA ASP A 176 1.92 -25.20 104.46
C ASP A 176 1.93 -26.35 105.47
N ILE A 177 1.69 -27.56 105.02
CA ILE A 177 1.76 -28.76 105.87
C ILE A 177 3.21 -29.00 106.36
N VAL A 178 4.20 -28.93 105.47
CA VAL A 178 5.63 -29.05 105.81
C VAL A 178 6.02 -28.04 106.86
N HIS A 179 5.59 -26.76 106.68
CA HIS A 179 5.83 -25.74 107.69
C HIS A 179 5.16 -25.98 108.97
N GLY A 180 3.91 -26.40 109.00
CA GLY A 180 3.13 -26.75 110.25
C GLY A 180 3.78 -27.93 111.01
N VAL A 181 4.14 -29.04 110.30
CA VAL A 181 4.83 -30.17 110.94
C VAL A 181 6.25 -29.77 111.41
N GLY A 182 6.93 -28.86 110.72
CA GLY A 182 8.20 -28.30 111.15
C GLY A 182 8.10 -27.54 112.49
N GLN A 183 7.02 -26.80 112.70
CA GLN A 183 6.73 -26.12 113.94
C GLN A 183 6.51 -27.15 115.08
N ILE A 184 5.72 -28.26 114.81
CA ILE A 184 5.50 -29.31 115.78
C ILE A 184 6.79 -30.02 116.11
N ALA A 185 7.66 -30.34 115.12
CA ALA A 185 8.97 -30.95 115.36
C ALA A 185 9.86 -30.05 116.22
N GLU A 186 9.86 -28.74 115.98
CA GLU A 186 10.60 -27.78 116.82
C GLU A 186 10.06 -27.67 118.26
N GLN A 187 8.74 -27.66 118.42
CA GLN A 187 8.13 -27.69 119.70
C GLN A 187 8.46 -29.02 120.48
N THR A 188 8.41 -30.14 119.71
CA THR A 188 8.75 -31.46 120.28
C THR A 188 10.22 -31.53 120.73
N ASN A 189 11.12 -30.97 119.92
CA ASN A 189 12.55 -30.85 120.23
C ASN A 189 12.75 -30.03 121.50
N LEU A 190 12.06 -28.89 121.67
CA LEU A 190 12.08 -28.05 122.87
C LEU A 190 11.52 -28.75 124.08
N LEU A 191 10.41 -29.48 123.91
CA LEU A 191 9.79 -30.29 124.97
C LEU A 191 10.72 -31.44 125.47
N ALA A 192 11.33 -32.12 124.48
CA ALA A 192 12.30 -33.21 124.79
C ALA A 192 13.58 -32.66 125.44
N LEU A 193 14.07 -31.47 125.07
CA LEU A 193 15.18 -30.81 125.73
C LEU A 193 14.85 -30.44 127.15
N ASN A 194 13.68 -29.87 127.38
CA ASN A 194 13.22 -29.55 128.74
C ASN A 194 13.04 -30.83 129.60
N ALA A 195 12.52 -31.94 129.05
CA ALA A 195 12.39 -33.23 129.72
C ALA A 195 13.76 -33.87 130.04
N SER A 196 14.75 -33.73 129.10
CA SER A 196 16.13 -34.20 129.30
C SER A 196 16.82 -33.40 130.41
N ILE A 197 16.58 -32.05 130.47
CA ILE A 197 17.06 -31.19 131.55
C ILE A 197 16.45 -31.62 132.90
N GLU A 198 15.18 -31.85 133.01
CA GLU A 198 14.50 -32.19 134.24
C GLU A 198 14.82 -33.63 134.67
N ALA A 199 15.02 -34.56 133.71
CA ALA A 199 15.48 -35.90 133.94
C ALA A 199 16.94 -35.91 134.49
N ALA A 200 17.82 -35.04 133.99
CA ALA A 200 19.18 -34.89 134.61
C ALA A 200 19.11 -34.28 135.95
N ARG A 201 18.13 -33.41 136.26
CA ARG A 201 17.94 -32.79 137.57
C ARG A 201 17.43 -33.79 138.70
N ALA A 202 16.74 -34.87 138.19
CA ALA A 202 16.24 -35.93 139.07
C ALA A 202 17.34 -36.98 139.45
N GLY A 203 18.54 -36.87 138.87
CA GLY A 203 19.71 -37.73 139.23
C GLY A 203 19.44 -39.23 138.91
N GLU A 204 19.87 -40.15 139.74
CA GLU A 204 19.69 -41.60 139.47
C GLU A 204 18.25 -42.08 139.18
N ASN A 205 17.25 -41.44 139.79
CA ASN A 205 15.82 -41.80 139.57
C ASN A 205 15.29 -41.32 138.18
N GLY A 206 16.00 -40.39 137.44
CA GLY A 206 15.60 -39.83 136.13
C GLY A 206 16.29 -40.51 134.95
N ARG A 207 17.17 -41.46 135.16
CA ARG A 207 18.02 -42.06 134.08
C ARG A 207 17.26 -42.67 132.90
N GLY A 208 16.19 -43.38 133.19
CA GLY A 208 15.31 -43.98 132.13
C GLY A 208 14.55 -42.96 131.40
N PHE A 209 14.11 -41.82 132.02
CA PHE A 209 13.45 -40.70 131.38
C PHE A 209 14.39 -39.87 130.52
N ALA A 210 15.64 -39.74 130.92
CA ALA A 210 16.66 -39.01 130.10
C ALA A 210 16.94 -39.70 128.77
N VAL A 211 17.03 -41.04 128.74
CA VAL A 211 17.19 -41.81 127.48
C VAL A 211 15.99 -41.65 126.58
N VAL A 212 14.78 -41.70 127.12
CA VAL A 212 13.53 -41.49 126.30
C VAL A 212 13.47 -40.03 125.75
N ALA A 213 13.84 -39.04 126.55
CA ALA A 213 13.84 -37.67 126.20
C ALA A 213 14.90 -37.38 125.07
N ASP A 214 16.13 -37.94 125.17
CA ASP A 214 17.14 -37.84 124.15
C ASP A 214 16.76 -38.54 122.82
N GLU A 215 16.04 -39.71 122.91
CA GLU A 215 15.53 -40.43 121.76
C GLU A 215 14.42 -39.61 121.09
N ILE A 216 13.49 -38.98 121.81
CA ILE A 216 12.48 -38.07 121.29
C ILE A 216 13.12 -36.83 120.63
N ARG A 217 14.16 -36.27 121.28
CA ARG A 217 14.91 -35.13 120.74
C ARG A 217 15.57 -35.48 119.43
N LYS A 218 16.20 -36.70 119.34
CA LYS A 218 16.79 -37.18 118.09
C LYS A 218 15.79 -37.39 116.98
N LEU A 219 14.62 -37.99 117.30
CA LEU A 219 13.50 -38.18 116.39
C LEU A 219 12.95 -36.84 115.89
N ALA A 220 12.85 -35.81 116.72
CA ALA A 220 12.43 -34.48 116.35
C ALA A 220 13.43 -33.80 115.42
N ASP A 221 14.74 -33.98 115.67
CA ASP A 221 15.79 -33.44 114.83
C ASP A 221 15.85 -34.14 113.44
N ASP A 222 15.71 -35.48 113.40
CA ASP A 222 15.62 -36.29 112.18
C ASP A 222 14.32 -35.93 111.36
N THR A 223 13.20 -35.67 112.09
CA THR A 223 12.00 -35.16 111.45
C THR A 223 12.24 -33.79 110.80
N LYS A 224 12.90 -32.89 111.51
CA LYS A 224 13.28 -31.55 110.97
C LYS A 224 14.11 -31.64 109.70
N LYS A 225 15.13 -32.52 109.71
CA LYS A 225 15.97 -32.76 108.51
C LYS A 225 15.16 -33.32 107.34
N SER A 226 14.26 -34.25 107.58
CA SER A 226 13.34 -34.84 106.59
C SER A 226 12.43 -33.76 105.99
N LEU A 227 11.91 -32.86 106.83
CA LEU A 227 11.11 -31.70 106.38
C LEU A 227 11.86 -30.68 105.55
N GLU A 228 13.15 -30.44 105.89
CA GLU A 228 14.03 -29.58 105.02
C GLU A 228 14.16 -30.21 103.60
N GLY A 229 14.33 -31.54 103.53
CA GLY A 229 14.32 -32.26 102.24
C GLY A 229 12.97 -32.14 101.49
N MET A 230 11.86 -32.29 102.23
CA MET A 230 10.52 -32.11 101.66
C MET A 230 10.27 -30.71 101.15
N LYS A 231 10.74 -29.67 101.88
CA LYS A 231 10.65 -28.28 101.50
C LYS A 231 11.35 -28.06 100.15
N SER A 232 12.62 -28.50 100.03
CA SER A 232 13.39 -28.41 98.77
C SER A 232 12.67 -29.13 97.62
N PHE A 233 12.04 -30.27 97.90
CA PHE A 233 11.27 -31.01 96.87
C PHE A 233 10.01 -30.25 96.43
N VAL A 234 9.28 -29.59 97.36
CA VAL A 234 8.11 -28.75 97.07
C VAL A 234 8.51 -27.51 96.25
N ASP A 235 9.64 -26.82 96.63
CA ASP A 235 10.16 -25.70 95.93
C ASP A 235 10.52 -26.05 94.45
N ASN A 236 11.09 -27.26 94.27
CA ASN A 236 11.38 -27.78 92.90
C ASN A 236 10.11 -28.03 92.11
N ILE A 237 9.03 -28.60 92.71
CA ILE A 237 7.73 -28.76 92.04
C ILE A 237 7.13 -27.44 91.68
N GLN A 238 7.18 -26.42 92.55
CA GLN A 238 6.66 -25.06 92.23
C GLN A 238 7.42 -24.41 91.06
N ASN A 239 8.77 -24.55 91.05
CA ASN A 239 9.60 -24.00 90.00
C ASN A 239 9.28 -24.69 88.63
N SER A 240 9.25 -26.02 88.62
CA SER A 240 8.90 -26.80 87.42
C SER A 240 7.49 -26.48 86.91
N ALA A 241 6.54 -26.26 87.82
CA ALA A 241 5.15 -25.89 87.49
C ALA A 241 5.11 -24.47 86.85
N ARG A 242 5.89 -23.49 87.43
CA ARG A 242 5.99 -22.14 86.79
C ARG A 242 6.60 -22.20 85.40
N GLU A 243 7.68 -22.95 85.19
CA GLU A 243 8.32 -23.16 83.88
C GLU A 243 7.34 -23.80 82.91
N GLY A 244 6.57 -24.82 83.36
CA GLY A 244 5.52 -25.44 82.59
C GLY A 244 4.42 -24.46 82.17
N LYS A 245 4.00 -23.57 83.11
CA LYS A 245 3.00 -22.54 82.84
C LYS A 245 3.49 -21.57 81.75
N GLN A 246 4.72 -21.08 81.90
CA GLN A 246 5.37 -20.18 80.90
C GLN A 246 5.46 -20.85 79.52
N SER A 247 5.75 -22.16 79.49
CA SER A 247 5.77 -22.90 78.21
C SER A 247 4.38 -22.98 77.56
N MET A 248 3.30 -23.16 78.36
CA MET A 248 1.93 -23.17 77.90
C MET A 248 1.52 -21.79 77.34
N ASP A 249 1.83 -20.69 78.04
CA ASP A 249 1.56 -19.35 77.59
C ASP A 249 2.26 -19.06 76.26
N ASN A 250 3.50 -19.50 76.14
CA ASN A 250 4.26 -19.39 74.81
C ASN A 250 3.57 -20.20 73.70
N THR A 251 3.08 -21.41 73.99
CA THR A 251 2.36 -22.27 73.05
C THR A 251 1.09 -21.58 72.56
N LEU A 252 0.27 -21.01 73.49
CA LEU A 252 -0.94 -20.26 73.14
C LEU A 252 -0.60 -19.04 72.21
N ASN A 253 0.46 -18.28 72.54
CA ASN A 253 0.90 -17.12 71.68
C ASN A 253 1.33 -17.58 70.31
N LEU A 254 2.12 -18.66 70.21
CA LEU A 254 2.56 -19.19 68.87
C LEU A 254 1.35 -19.72 68.10
N THR A 255 0.38 -20.37 68.70
CA THR A 255 -0.85 -20.88 68.08
C THR A 255 -1.70 -19.71 67.55
N ASN A 256 -1.84 -18.62 68.33
CA ASN A 256 -2.50 -17.40 67.82
C ASN A 256 -1.80 -16.76 66.62
N ASN A 257 -0.46 -16.75 66.62
CA ASN A 257 0.30 -16.26 65.46
C ASN A 257 0.12 -17.16 64.24
N MET A 258 0.04 -18.48 64.42
CA MET A 258 -0.29 -19.46 63.37
C MET A 258 -1.69 -19.22 62.81
N SER A 259 -2.69 -18.89 63.66
CA SER A 259 -4.04 -18.52 63.21
C SER A 259 -4.03 -17.41 62.18
N ARG A 260 -3.33 -16.30 62.46
CA ARG A 260 -3.23 -15.17 61.56
C ARG A 260 -2.56 -15.54 60.25
N LYS A 261 -1.54 -16.41 60.28
CA LYS A 261 -0.89 -16.88 59.05
C LYS A 261 -1.81 -17.79 58.22
N ILE A 262 -2.59 -18.67 58.85
CA ILE A 262 -3.58 -19.51 58.17
C ILE A 262 -4.63 -18.64 57.48
N GLU A 263 -5.17 -17.64 58.15
CA GLU A 263 -6.13 -16.70 57.58
C GLU A 263 -5.56 -15.99 56.34
N THR A 264 -4.29 -15.52 56.39
CA THR A 264 -3.63 -14.89 55.24
C THR A 264 -3.48 -15.87 54.09
N VAL A 265 -3.04 -17.10 54.33
CA VAL A 265 -2.88 -18.10 53.24
C VAL A 265 -4.24 -18.48 52.66
N THR A 266 -5.30 -18.60 53.51
CA THR A 266 -6.66 -18.87 53.02
C THR A 266 -7.14 -17.78 52.05
N ALA A 267 -7.01 -16.49 52.43
CA ALA A 267 -7.38 -15.38 51.57
C ALA A 267 -6.60 -15.37 50.24
N THR A 268 -5.29 -15.66 50.29
CA THR A 268 -4.46 -15.77 49.07
C THR A 268 -4.91 -16.91 48.14
N MET A 269 -5.33 -18.07 48.75
CA MET A 269 -5.84 -19.20 47.96
C MET A 269 -7.18 -18.87 47.28
N GLU A 270 -8.08 -18.18 47.99
CA GLU A 270 -9.35 -17.70 47.43
C GLU A 270 -9.13 -16.72 46.26
N GLU A 271 -8.24 -15.74 46.43
CA GLU A 271 -7.85 -14.80 45.36
C GLU A 271 -7.24 -15.51 44.14
N ASN A 272 -6.39 -16.54 44.37
CA ASN A 272 -5.83 -17.35 43.29
C ASN A 272 -6.94 -18.08 42.49
N VAL A 273 -7.96 -18.62 43.16
CA VAL A 273 -9.10 -19.28 42.49
C VAL A 273 -9.84 -18.29 41.60
N GLU A 274 -10.12 -17.07 42.08
CA GLU A 274 -10.77 -16.03 41.28
C GLU A 274 -9.93 -15.62 40.07
N MET A 275 -8.63 -15.44 40.26
CA MET A 275 -7.69 -15.07 39.18
C MET A 275 -7.62 -16.17 38.12
N LEU A 276 -7.56 -17.43 38.48
CA LEU A 276 -7.55 -18.57 37.57
C LEU A 276 -8.86 -18.69 36.80
N GLN A 277 -10.01 -18.44 37.47
CA GLN A 277 -11.32 -18.43 36.81
C GLN A 277 -11.40 -17.31 35.76
N SER A 278 -10.86 -16.10 36.04
CA SER A 278 -10.73 -15.03 35.08
C SER A 278 -9.85 -15.46 33.91
N THR A 279 -8.73 -16.11 34.16
CA THR A 279 -7.82 -16.62 33.09
C THR A 279 -8.54 -17.60 32.17
N ILE A 280 -9.38 -18.50 32.70
CA ILE A 280 -10.18 -19.43 31.89
C ILE A 280 -11.17 -18.66 30.98
N ASN A 281 -11.81 -17.62 31.49
CA ASN A 281 -12.69 -16.77 30.70
C ASN A 281 -11.93 -16.02 29.59
N ASP A 282 -10.75 -15.47 29.90
CA ASP A 282 -9.90 -14.77 28.90
C ASP A 282 -9.48 -15.72 27.77
N VAL A 283 -9.16 -16.97 28.08
CA VAL A 283 -8.88 -18.03 27.12
C VAL A 283 -10.07 -18.24 26.16
N GLN A 284 -11.31 -18.22 26.65
CA GLN A 284 -12.49 -18.35 25.79
C GLN A 284 -12.64 -17.16 24.84
N VAL A 285 -12.39 -15.94 25.32
CA VAL A 285 -12.41 -14.73 24.48
C VAL A 285 -11.36 -14.80 23.37
N ILE A 286 -10.12 -15.23 23.71
CA ILE A 286 -9.05 -15.36 22.72
C ILE A 286 -9.39 -16.46 21.69
N ASN A 287 -9.97 -17.60 22.12
CA ASN A 287 -10.41 -18.62 21.16
C ASN A 287 -11.43 -18.09 20.15
N SER A 288 -12.43 -17.32 20.60
CA SER A 288 -13.38 -16.68 19.69
C SER A 288 -12.71 -15.71 18.72
N ALA A 289 -11.67 -14.98 19.17
CA ALA A 289 -10.88 -14.11 18.29
C ALA A 289 -10.08 -14.94 17.27
N MET A 290 -9.53 -16.10 17.62
CA MET A 290 -8.83 -16.99 16.69
C MET A 290 -9.76 -17.57 15.61
N GLU A 291 -11.01 -17.90 15.97
CA GLU A 291 -12.04 -18.28 14.99
C GLU A 291 -12.30 -17.15 13.98
N ALA A 292 -12.44 -15.90 14.43
CA ALA A 292 -12.62 -14.76 13.56
C ALA A 292 -11.40 -14.55 12.63
N VAL A 293 -10.18 -14.73 13.11
CA VAL A 293 -8.95 -14.68 12.29
C VAL A 293 -8.98 -15.78 11.21
N THR A 294 -9.44 -16.99 11.54
CA THR A 294 -9.58 -18.08 10.57
C THR A 294 -10.56 -17.71 9.44
N VAL A 295 -11.72 -17.13 9.79
CA VAL A 295 -12.70 -16.66 8.80
C VAL A 295 -12.07 -15.61 7.89
N SER A 296 -11.42 -14.58 8.46
CA SER A 296 -10.77 -13.52 7.68
C SER A 296 -9.66 -14.05 6.77
N THR A 297 -8.89 -15.04 7.22
CA THR A 297 -7.85 -15.69 6.39
C THR A 297 -8.46 -16.40 5.18
N ASN A 298 -9.59 -17.09 5.35
CA ASN A 298 -10.31 -17.73 4.27
C ASN A 298 -10.88 -16.71 3.26
N GLU A 299 -11.40 -15.57 3.73
CA GLU A 299 -11.86 -14.49 2.86
C GLU A 299 -10.72 -13.89 2.04
N ILE A 300 -9.53 -13.68 2.66
CA ILE A 300 -8.33 -13.22 1.95
C ILE A 300 -7.91 -14.23 0.89
N ASN A 301 -7.88 -15.52 1.18
CA ASN A 301 -7.56 -16.56 0.21
C ASN A 301 -8.54 -16.53 -0.99
N GLN A 302 -9.83 -16.36 -0.76
CA GLN A 302 -10.82 -16.20 -1.83
C GLN A 302 -10.57 -14.93 -2.66
N ALA A 303 -10.21 -13.81 -2.03
CA ALA A 303 -9.86 -12.58 -2.72
C ALA A 303 -8.59 -12.75 -3.57
N MET A 304 -7.61 -13.51 -3.10
CA MET A 304 -6.39 -13.84 -3.86
C MET A 304 -6.69 -14.73 -5.06
N ASP A 305 -7.63 -15.69 -4.96
CA ASP A 305 -8.08 -16.48 -6.10
C ASP A 305 -8.75 -15.60 -7.18
N VAL A 306 -9.49 -14.58 -6.78
CA VAL A 306 -10.07 -13.61 -7.74
C VAL A 306 -8.96 -12.76 -8.37
N SER A 307 -8.03 -12.23 -7.56
CA SER A 307 -6.88 -11.46 -8.06
C SER A 307 -6.02 -12.25 -9.05
N SER A 308 -5.78 -13.53 -8.80
CA SER A 308 -5.07 -14.42 -9.73
C SER A 308 -5.77 -14.52 -11.08
N ARG A 309 -7.09 -14.77 -11.07
CA ARG A 309 -7.89 -14.83 -12.31
C ARG A 309 -7.94 -13.50 -13.05
N ASP A 310 -7.97 -12.40 -12.33
CA ASP A 310 -7.95 -11.07 -12.94
C ASP A 310 -6.57 -10.76 -13.56
N ALA A 311 -5.47 -11.18 -12.94
CA ALA A 311 -4.14 -11.08 -13.53
C ALA A 311 -4.02 -11.92 -14.80
N GLU A 312 -4.58 -13.14 -14.85
CA GLU A 312 -4.63 -13.96 -16.07
C GLU A 312 -5.42 -13.27 -17.19
N LYS A 313 -6.58 -12.68 -16.87
CA LYS A 313 -7.36 -11.90 -17.84
C LYS A 313 -6.60 -10.69 -18.35
N LEU A 314 -5.92 -9.94 -17.47
CA LEU A 314 -5.06 -8.82 -17.86
C LEU A 314 -3.98 -9.28 -18.83
N SER A 315 -3.34 -10.41 -18.59
CA SER A 315 -2.36 -10.99 -19.50
C SER A 315 -2.95 -11.28 -20.89
N GLN A 316 -4.14 -11.88 -20.94
CA GLN A 316 -4.85 -12.14 -22.21
C GLN A 316 -5.23 -10.84 -22.93
N MET A 317 -5.78 -9.86 -22.19
CA MET A 317 -6.12 -8.54 -22.76
C MET A 317 -4.88 -7.83 -23.30
N THR A 318 -3.76 -7.93 -22.63
CA THR A 318 -2.48 -7.38 -23.07
C THR A 318 -2.04 -7.95 -24.41
N GLN A 319 -2.17 -9.27 -24.61
CA GLN A 319 -1.89 -9.92 -25.89
C GLN A 319 -2.81 -9.39 -27.01
N ILE A 320 -4.10 -9.21 -26.70
CA ILE A 320 -5.06 -8.64 -27.66
C ILE A 320 -4.67 -7.20 -28.01
N ILE A 321 -4.38 -6.36 -27.03
CA ILE A 321 -3.95 -4.96 -27.27
C ILE A 321 -2.68 -4.92 -28.14
N HIS A 322 -1.71 -5.76 -27.85
CA HIS A 322 -0.48 -5.87 -28.63
C HIS A 322 -0.75 -6.26 -30.09
N GLN A 323 -1.62 -7.26 -30.31
CA GLN A 323 -2.03 -7.66 -31.67
C GLN A 323 -2.78 -6.54 -32.39
N GLN A 324 -3.66 -5.81 -31.70
CA GLN A 324 -4.37 -4.66 -32.29
C GLN A 324 -3.40 -3.51 -32.62
N ALA A 325 -2.39 -3.27 -31.79
CA ALA A 325 -1.35 -2.29 -32.07
C ALA A 325 -0.56 -2.64 -33.35
N ILE A 326 -0.18 -3.91 -33.50
CA ILE A 326 0.50 -4.38 -34.72
C ILE A 326 -0.41 -4.22 -35.96
N ALA A 327 -1.70 -4.58 -35.84
CA ALA A 327 -2.64 -4.41 -36.93
C ALA A 327 -2.84 -2.93 -37.30
N SER A 328 -2.89 -2.03 -36.32
CA SER A 328 -2.97 -0.59 -36.54
C SER A 328 -1.73 -0.04 -37.26
N ALA A 329 -0.53 -0.51 -36.89
CA ALA A 329 0.70 -0.16 -37.60
C ALA A 329 0.70 -0.64 -39.06
N GLU A 330 0.13 -1.81 -39.34
CA GLU A 330 -0.02 -2.30 -40.70
C GLU A 330 -1.03 -1.50 -41.52
N PHE A 331 -2.12 -1.05 -40.89
CA PHE A 331 -3.08 -0.13 -41.55
C PHE A 331 -2.41 1.22 -41.85
N ALA A 332 -1.57 1.76 -40.95
CA ALA A 332 -0.81 2.97 -41.22
C ALA A 332 0.04 2.80 -42.47
N LYS A 333 0.75 1.70 -42.67
CA LYS A 333 1.50 1.41 -43.91
C LYS A 333 0.62 1.35 -45.16
N GLN A 334 -0.59 0.79 -45.04
CA GLN A 334 -1.53 0.77 -46.18
C GLN A 334 -2.02 2.19 -46.50
N ILE A 335 -2.27 3.02 -45.49
CA ILE A 335 -2.62 4.43 -45.69
C ILE A 335 -1.49 5.17 -46.36
N GLU A 336 -0.24 4.93 -46.01
CA GLU A 336 0.93 5.48 -46.65
C GLU A 336 1.00 5.14 -48.16
N LEU A 337 0.68 3.90 -48.52
CA LEU A 337 0.62 3.48 -49.92
C LEU A 337 -0.49 4.20 -50.72
N ILE A 338 -1.67 4.36 -50.09
CA ILE A 338 -2.81 5.09 -50.66
C ILE A 338 -2.43 6.56 -50.88
N ASP A 339 -1.82 7.17 -49.86
CA ASP A 339 -1.34 8.56 -49.87
C ASP A 339 -0.36 8.80 -51.01
N ASN A 340 0.64 7.94 -51.19
CA ASN A 340 1.61 8.00 -52.29
C ASN A 340 0.90 7.94 -53.66
N ARG A 341 -0.12 7.09 -53.80
CA ARG A 341 -0.87 6.96 -55.04
C ARG A 341 -1.77 8.15 -55.31
N LEU A 342 -2.41 8.71 -54.29
CA LEU A 342 -3.21 9.93 -54.41
C LEU A 342 -2.32 11.13 -54.79
N SER A 343 -1.15 11.28 -54.18
CA SER A 343 -0.18 12.31 -54.48
C SER A 343 0.23 12.27 -55.95
N GLU A 344 0.47 11.08 -56.49
CA GLU A 344 0.83 10.92 -57.91
C GLU A 344 -0.37 11.26 -58.82
N ILE A 345 -1.61 10.88 -58.48
CA ILE A 345 -2.81 11.25 -59.22
C ILE A 345 -2.96 12.78 -59.22
N VAL A 346 -2.84 13.44 -58.07
CA VAL A 346 -2.93 14.91 -57.97
C VAL A 346 -1.86 15.58 -58.81
N ARG A 347 -0.61 15.08 -58.74
CA ARG A 347 0.51 15.61 -59.57
C ARG A 347 0.18 15.54 -61.04
N VAL A 348 -0.27 14.39 -61.57
CA VAL A 348 -0.63 14.20 -62.98
C VAL A 348 -1.79 15.09 -63.39
N GLN A 349 -2.81 15.24 -62.54
CA GLN A 349 -3.95 16.12 -62.83
C GLN A 349 -3.55 17.59 -62.82
N MET A 350 -2.74 18.05 -61.86
CA MET A 350 -2.23 19.44 -61.82
C MET A 350 -1.39 19.74 -63.04
N ASP A 351 -0.48 18.83 -63.47
CA ASP A 351 0.32 18.94 -64.66
C ASP A 351 -0.56 19.05 -65.94
N SER A 352 -1.67 18.28 -65.98
CA SER A 352 -2.63 18.31 -67.10
C SER A 352 -3.48 19.59 -67.15
N LEU A 353 -3.64 20.27 -66.06
CA LEU A 353 -4.35 21.55 -65.96
C LEU A 353 -3.46 22.74 -66.24
N GLN A 354 -2.14 22.57 -66.26
CA GLN A 354 -1.20 23.66 -66.54
C GLN A 354 -1.43 24.21 -67.96
N GLY A 355 -1.46 25.54 -68.13
CA GLY A 355 -1.79 26.19 -69.37
C GLY A 355 -3.28 26.20 -69.71
N SER A 356 -4.17 25.68 -68.87
CA SER A 356 -5.63 25.73 -69.03
C SER A 356 -6.25 26.91 -68.29
N ILE A 357 -7.50 27.25 -68.66
CA ILE A 357 -8.29 28.29 -67.98
C ILE A 357 -8.62 27.95 -66.50
N ASN A 358 -8.50 26.71 -66.18
CA ASN A 358 -8.74 26.19 -64.83
C ASN A 358 -7.45 25.78 -64.10
N ALA A 359 -6.27 26.20 -64.60
CA ALA A 359 -4.98 26.09 -63.94
C ALA A 359 -5.01 26.77 -62.58
N LEU A 360 -4.03 26.48 -61.74
CA LEU A 360 -3.89 27.13 -60.41
C LEU A 360 -3.76 28.66 -60.65
N SER A 361 -4.57 29.46 -59.95
CA SER A 361 -4.41 30.91 -60.03
C SER A 361 -3.29 31.43 -59.13
N ASN A 362 -2.79 32.64 -59.40
CA ASN A 362 -1.81 33.28 -58.50
C ASN A 362 -2.35 33.48 -57.10
N GLU A 363 -3.65 33.82 -56.96
CA GLU A 363 -4.32 33.98 -55.65
C GLU A 363 -4.38 32.65 -54.88
N GLU A 364 -4.69 31.55 -55.58
CA GLU A 364 -4.71 30.23 -54.98
C GLU A 364 -3.29 29.77 -54.57
N PHE A 365 -2.29 30.09 -55.37
CA PHE A 365 -0.89 29.83 -55.06
C PHE A 365 -0.45 30.61 -53.81
N ILE A 366 -0.74 31.90 -53.72
CA ILE A 366 -0.47 32.79 -52.58
C ILE A 366 -1.14 32.20 -51.31
N GLU A 367 -2.38 31.80 -51.42
CA GLU A 367 -3.11 31.23 -50.27
C GLU A 367 -2.47 29.92 -49.77
N ASN A 368 -2.08 29.01 -50.66
CA ASN A 368 -1.36 27.79 -50.31
C ASN A 368 -0.01 28.05 -49.65
N ILE A 369 0.75 29.06 -50.11
CA ILE A 369 2.03 29.44 -49.48
C ILE A 369 1.79 30.04 -48.08
N LYS A 370 0.74 30.84 -47.88
CA LYS A 370 0.37 31.35 -46.53
C LYS A 370 0.00 30.22 -45.60
N GLN A 371 -0.82 29.27 -46.05
CA GLN A 371 -1.18 28.08 -45.27
C GLN A 371 0.04 27.20 -44.95
N ALA A 372 0.99 27.06 -45.90
CA ALA A 372 2.26 26.36 -45.68
C ALA A 372 3.04 26.99 -44.52
N LYS A 373 3.13 28.33 -44.50
CA LYS A 373 3.84 29.06 -43.45
C LYS A 373 3.20 28.84 -42.07
N GLU A 374 1.87 28.89 -41.97
CA GLU A 374 1.13 28.59 -40.74
C GLU A 374 1.34 27.14 -40.28
N ALA A 375 1.28 26.17 -41.20
CA ALA A 375 1.50 24.77 -40.94
C ALA A 375 2.91 24.48 -40.40
N HIS A 376 3.96 25.12 -40.98
CA HIS A 376 5.32 24.98 -40.45
C HIS A 376 5.51 25.62 -39.07
N GLY A 377 4.82 26.74 -38.79
CA GLY A 377 4.77 27.33 -37.45
C GLY A 377 4.13 26.39 -36.43
N ALA A 378 3.02 25.75 -36.79
CA ALA A 378 2.34 24.75 -35.92
C ALA A 378 3.22 23.51 -35.72
N TRP A 379 3.90 23.04 -36.75
CA TRP A 379 4.87 21.94 -36.71
C TRP A 379 6.00 22.22 -35.69
N LEU A 380 6.61 23.42 -35.80
CA LEU A 380 7.67 23.86 -34.88
C LEU A 380 7.17 23.93 -33.41
N ASN A 381 5.96 24.41 -33.21
CA ASN A 381 5.35 24.43 -31.87
C ASN A 381 5.15 23.02 -31.31
N ASN A 382 4.77 22.02 -32.13
CA ASN A 382 4.66 20.63 -31.70
C ASN A 382 6.03 20.02 -31.39
N LEU A 383 7.06 20.35 -32.18
CA LEU A 383 8.44 19.96 -31.90
C LEU A 383 8.92 20.53 -30.57
N LYS A 384 8.64 21.81 -30.30
CA LYS A 384 8.95 22.46 -29.02
C LYS A 384 8.28 21.78 -27.84
N LYS A 385 7.00 21.47 -27.95
CA LYS A 385 6.29 20.69 -26.91
C LYS A 385 6.94 19.32 -26.69
N THR A 386 7.38 18.64 -27.74
CA THR A 386 8.07 17.34 -27.63
C THR A 386 9.34 17.47 -26.78
N VAL A 387 10.10 18.53 -26.90
CA VAL A 387 11.31 18.77 -26.11
C VAL A 387 10.99 19.26 -24.69
N GLU A 388 10.05 20.20 -24.54
CA GLU A 388 9.64 20.74 -23.23
C GLU A 388 9.06 19.66 -22.33
N ASP A 389 8.09 18.88 -22.83
CA ASP A 389 7.42 17.82 -22.10
C ASP A 389 8.23 16.51 -22.06
N PHE A 390 9.32 16.47 -22.82
CA PHE A 390 10.15 15.30 -23.05
C PHE A 390 9.33 14.05 -23.41
N THR A 391 8.32 14.26 -24.26
CA THR A 391 7.34 13.27 -24.69
C THR A 391 7.09 13.41 -26.18
N ILE A 392 7.08 12.29 -26.90
CA ILE A 392 6.87 12.29 -28.35
C ILE A 392 5.41 12.59 -28.67
N TYR A 393 5.18 13.64 -29.45
CA TYR A 393 3.90 13.97 -30.06
C TYR A 393 3.88 13.59 -31.55
N PRO A 394 2.68 13.36 -32.15
CA PRO A 394 2.57 13.12 -33.57
C PRO A 394 3.19 14.28 -34.37
N LEU A 395 4.15 13.96 -35.19
CA LEU A 395 4.87 14.96 -36.00
C LEU A 395 5.19 14.37 -37.37
N GLN A 396 4.78 15.08 -38.46
CA GLN A 396 5.12 14.67 -39.79
C GLN A 396 6.57 15.07 -40.09
N THR A 397 7.48 14.11 -40.13
CA THR A 397 8.90 14.35 -40.38
C THR A 397 9.30 14.14 -41.85
N ASN A 398 8.41 13.54 -42.66
CA ASN A 398 8.65 13.38 -44.08
C ASN A 398 8.29 14.68 -44.82
N PRO A 399 9.27 15.40 -45.40
CA PRO A 399 9.05 16.69 -46.10
C PRO A 399 8.14 16.56 -47.33
N GLN A 400 8.05 15.36 -47.94
CA GLN A 400 7.19 15.15 -49.11
C GLN A 400 5.72 14.92 -48.73
N LYS A 401 5.45 14.61 -47.46
CA LYS A 401 4.14 14.24 -46.95
C LYS A 401 3.49 15.27 -46.04
N CYS A 402 4.17 16.35 -45.71
CA CYS A 402 3.50 17.48 -45.08
C CYS A 402 2.57 18.21 -46.07
N ALA A 403 1.66 19.02 -45.59
CA ALA A 403 0.69 19.76 -46.44
C ALA A 403 1.39 20.56 -47.55
N PHE A 404 2.48 21.25 -47.22
CA PHE A 404 3.30 21.95 -48.19
C PHE A 404 4.02 20.99 -49.15
N GLY A 405 4.55 19.87 -48.67
CA GLY A 405 5.23 18.88 -49.50
C GLY A 405 4.35 18.29 -50.59
N HIS A 406 3.10 17.94 -50.27
CA HIS A 406 2.12 17.50 -51.28
C HIS A 406 1.87 18.61 -52.35
N PHE A 407 1.69 19.84 -51.88
CA PHE A 407 1.50 20.99 -52.80
C PHE A 407 2.74 21.23 -53.63
N TYR A 408 3.93 21.29 -53.02
CA TYR A 408 5.21 21.52 -53.70
C TYR A 408 5.48 20.48 -54.80
N ASN A 409 5.24 19.23 -54.54
CA ASN A 409 5.45 18.14 -55.50
C ASN A 409 4.40 18.08 -56.60
N ALA A 410 3.20 18.64 -56.35
CA ALA A 410 2.12 18.66 -57.33
C ALA A 410 2.18 19.85 -58.33
N VAL A 411 2.88 20.94 -57.94
CA VAL A 411 2.88 22.21 -58.69
C VAL A 411 4.24 22.45 -59.29
N LYS A 412 4.30 22.67 -60.61
CA LYS A 412 5.50 23.10 -61.34
C LYS A 412 5.46 24.61 -61.57
N VAL A 413 6.48 25.29 -61.08
CA VAL A 413 6.66 26.72 -61.31
C VAL A 413 7.70 26.92 -62.41
N ASN A 414 7.26 27.34 -63.60
CA ASN A 414 8.12 27.48 -64.79
C ASN A 414 8.50 28.95 -65.05
N HIS A 415 8.00 29.92 -64.31
CA HIS A 415 8.32 31.37 -64.52
C HIS A 415 9.77 31.66 -64.11
N SER A 416 10.54 32.30 -64.98
CA SER A 416 11.99 32.51 -64.77
C SER A 416 12.35 33.20 -63.46
N ASP A 417 11.55 34.17 -63.04
CA ASP A 417 11.84 34.97 -61.84
C ASP A 417 11.53 34.24 -60.56
N LEU A 418 10.74 33.14 -60.60
CA LEU A 418 10.28 32.36 -59.40
C LEU A 418 10.85 30.96 -59.39
N ALA A 419 11.19 30.32 -60.51
CA ALA A 419 11.59 28.90 -60.57
C ALA A 419 12.79 28.59 -59.68
N GLU A 420 13.86 29.44 -59.75
CA GLU A 420 15.07 29.25 -58.93
C GLU A 420 14.76 29.36 -57.42
N LYS A 421 13.93 30.33 -57.02
CA LYS A 421 13.50 30.52 -55.64
C LYS A 421 12.62 29.33 -55.14
N TRP A 422 11.77 28.79 -56.04
CA TRP A 422 10.92 27.64 -55.77
C TRP A 422 11.75 26.37 -55.53
N GLU A 423 12.71 26.08 -56.40
CA GLU A 423 13.58 24.91 -56.28
C GLU A 423 14.47 24.97 -55.03
N ALA A 424 14.94 26.16 -54.66
CA ALA A 424 15.79 26.34 -53.46
C ALA A 424 15.11 25.98 -52.14
N ILE A 425 13.77 26.04 -52.08
CA ILE A 425 13.02 25.67 -50.85
C ILE A 425 13.21 24.20 -50.48
N ASP A 426 13.31 23.28 -51.44
CA ASP A 426 13.32 21.84 -51.19
C ASP A 426 14.45 21.42 -50.22
N GLU A 427 15.64 21.98 -50.38
CA GLU A 427 16.79 21.65 -49.51
C GLU A 427 16.57 22.11 -48.07
N VAL A 428 16.10 23.35 -47.87
CA VAL A 428 15.83 23.92 -46.54
C VAL A 428 14.67 23.19 -45.88
N HIS A 429 13.64 22.86 -46.65
CA HIS A 429 12.46 22.12 -46.19
C HIS A 429 12.81 20.70 -45.74
N ARG A 430 13.66 19.98 -46.49
CA ARG A 430 14.17 18.65 -46.08
C ARG A 430 14.99 18.72 -44.81
N ARG A 431 15.88 19.70 -44.68
CA ARG A 431 16.67 19.90 -43.47
C ARG A 431 15.78 20.17 -42.27
N PHE A 432 14.76 21.01 -42.40
CA PHE A 432 13.82 21.35 -41.34
C PHE A 432 13.08 20.12 -40.81
N HIS A 433 12.45 19.36 -41.70
CA HIS A 433 11.73 18.16 -41.30
C HIS A 433 12.64 17.04 -40.72
N GLY A 434 13.86 16.91 -41.25
CA GLY A 434 14.86 15.95 -40.73
C GLY A 434 15.33 16.24 -39.30
N LEU A 435 15.20 17.48 -38.82
CA LEU A 435 15.45 17.79 -37.42
C LEU A 435 14.36 17.24 -36.49
N GLY A 436 13.15 17.05 -36.99
CA GLY A 436 12.10 16.37 -36.26
C GLY A 436 12.46 14.92 -35.89
N ASP A 437 13.03 14.18 -36.86
CA ASP A 437 13.51 12.82 -36.63
C ASP A 437 14.61 12.78 -35.55
N LYS A 438 15.58 13.72 -35.64
CA LYS A 438 16.66 13.81 -34.64
C LYS A 438 16.17 14.14 -33.24
N VAL A 439 15.21 15.05 -33.09
CA VAL A 439 14.60 15.38 -31.82
C VAL A 439 13.85 14.16 -31.26
N ILE A 440 13.07 13.46 -32.08
CA ILE A 440 12.35 12.24 -31.68
C ILE A 440 13.34 11.18 -31.19
N GLU A 441 14.43 10.95 -31.93
CA GLU A 441 15.48 10.00 -31.55
C GLU A 441 16.16 10.39 -30.22
N ALA A 442 16.51 11.66 -30.04
CA ALA A 442 17.12 12.16 -28.81
C ALA A 442 16.19 11.98 -27.59
N VAL A 443 14.88 12.24 -27.73
CA VAL A 443 13.88 12.00 -26.69
C VAL A 443 13.74 10.51 -26.39
N GLN A 444 13.72 9.64 -27.39
CA GLN A 444 13.68 8.18 -27.21
C GLN A 444 14.90 7.64 -26.47
N ASN A 445 16.07 8.21 -26.75
CA ASN A 445 17.34 7.85 -26.11
C ASN A 445 17.54 8.50 -24.71
N GLY A 446 16.59 9.32 -24.24
CA GLY A 446 16.68 9.99 -22.96
C GLY A 446 17.67 11.16 -22.91
N ASN A 447 18.11 11.69 -24.08
CA ASN A 447 19.12 12.74 -24.21
C ASN A 447 18.47 14.12 -24.38
N LYS A 448 18.11 14.75 -23.27
CA LYS A 448 17.43 16.05 -23.28
C LYS A 448 18.27 17.16 -23.88
N SER A 449 19.59 17.19 -23.62
CA SER A 449 20.49 18.24 -24.12
C SER A 449 20.61 18.22 -25.65
N GLU A 450 20.64 17.04 -26.25
CA GLU A 450 20.70 16.86 -27.69
C GLU A 450 19.37 17.23 -28.35
N ALA A 451 18.24 16.90 -27.71
CA ALA A 451 16.93 17.32 -28.18
C ALA A 451 16.76 18.85 -28.16
N GLU A 452 17.26 19.54 -27.14
CA GLU A 452 17.28 21.01 -27.07
C GLU A 452 18.17 21.64 -28.13
N GLU A 453 19.34 21.05 -28.45
CA GLU A 453 20.23 21.50 -29.50
C GLU A 453 19.57 21.40 -30.88
N TYR A 454 18.95 20.25 -31.21
CA TYR A 454 18.25 20.09 -32.49
C TYR A 454 17.01 20.98 -32.59
N LEU A 455 16.31 21.27 -31.47
CA LEU A 455 15.22 22.24 -31.49
C LEU A 455 15.72 23.65 -31.85
N MET A 456 16.82 24.10 -31.23
CA MET A 456 17.42 25.41 -31.59
C MET A 456 17.84 25.49 -33.07
N GLU A 457 18.38 24.40 -33.64
CA GLU A 457 18.69 24.31 -35.04
C GLU A 457 17.41 24.39 -35.89
N ALA A 458 16.33 23.71 -35.51
CA ALA A 458 15.03 23.75 -36.17
C ALA A 458 14.42 25.17 -36.15
N GLU A 459 14.53 25.89 -35.03
CA GLU A 459 14.09 27.29 -34.92
C GLU A 459 14.85 28.19 -35.88
N ASN A 460 16.16 28.00 -36.03
CA ASN A 460 16.97 28.79 -37.01
C ASN A 460 16.58 28.46 -38.43
N ILE A 461 16.46 27.17 -38.80
CA ILE A 461 16.06 26.77 -40.15
C ILE A 461 14.63 27.21 -40.50
N SER A 462 13.73 27.26 -39.51
CA SER A 462 12.37 27.76 -39.72
C SER A 462 12.36 29.21 -40.19
N GLN A 463 13.30 30.04 -39.72
CA GLN A 463 13.42 31.42 -40.18
C GLN A 463 13.88 31.46 -41.64
N GLU A 464 14.78 30.54 -42.07
CA GLU A 464 15.20 30.44 -43.48
C GLU A 464 14.01 30.04 -44.37
N ILE A 465 13.18 29.07 -43.96
CA ILE A 465 11.96 28.68 -44.69
C ILE A 465 11.00 29.87 -44.80
N PHE A 466 10.70 30.51 -43.66
CA PHE A 466 9.77 31.65 -43.67
C PHE A 466 10.24 32.78 -44.57
N HIS A 467 11.54 33.09 -44.56
CA HIS A 467 12.12 34.09 -45.46
C HIS A 467 11.99 33.69 -46.94
N SER A 468 12.22 32.40 -47.24
CA SER A 468 12.08 31.88 -48.61
C SER A 468 10.62 31.94 -49.09
N LEU A 469 9.66 31.54 -48.22
CA LEU A 469 8.23 31.61 -48.51
C LEU A 469 7.76 33.07 -48.68
N ASP A 470 8.25 34.01 -47.85
CA ASP A 470 7.93 35.43 -47.96
C ASP A 470 8.49 36.03 -49.26
N ALA A 471 9.68 35.64 -49.71
CA ALA A 471 10.25 36.07 -51.00
C ALA A 471 9.42 35.55 -52.19
N ILE A 472 8.91 34.33 -52.14
CA ILE A 472 8.01 33.76 -53.15
C ILE A 472 6.67 34.49 -53.15
N LEU A 473 6.09 34.77 -51.97
CA LEU A 473 4.86 35.56 -51.87
C LEU A 473 4.99 36.93 -52.53
N ALA A 474 6.02 37.67 -52.15
CA ALA A 474 6.25 39.02 -52.69
C ALA A 474 6.41 39.02 -54.21
N GLU A 475 7.18 38.08 -54.77
CA GLU A 475 7.36 37.93 -56.20
C GLU A 475 6.07 37.59 -56.96
N THR A 476 5.28 36.63 -56.33
CA THR A 476 3.99 36.22 -56.91
C THR A 476 2.99 37.38 -56.90
N GLU A 477 2.94 38.17 -55.82
CA GLU A 477 2.07 39.34 -55.68
C GLU A 477 2.45 40.42 -56.74
N GLU A 478 3.75 40.66 -56.93
CA GLU A 478 4.24 41.59 -57.97
C GLU A 478 3.87 41.13 -59.38
N LEU A 479 4.04 39.85 -59.73
CA LEU A 479 3.64 39.27 -61.00
C LEU A 479 2.11 39.32 -61.18
N SER A 480 1.32 39.09 -60.15
CA SER A 480 -0.13 39.21 -60.20
C SER A 480 -0.59 40.63 -60.46
N GLU A 481 0.03 41.65 -59.84
CA GLU A 481 -0.24 43.07 -60.12
C GLU A 481 0.08 43.47 -61.58
N LYS A 482 1.10 42.84 -62.18
CA LYS A 482 1.43 43.01 -63.60
C LYS A 482 0.50 42.25 -64.55
N GLY A 483 -0.47 41.49 -64.03
CA GLY A 483 -1.38 40.66 -64.79
C GLY A 483 -0.74 39.40 -65.40
N ILE A 484 0.41 38.98 -64.89
CA ILE A 484 1.14 37.77 -65.32
C ILE A 484 0.68 36.59 -64.56
N SER A 485 0.10 35.58 -65.23
CA SER A 485 -0.24 34.32 -64.62
C SER A 485 0.97 33.38 -64.59
N LEU A 486 1.17 32.69 -63.41
CA LEU A 486 2.29 31.75 -63.26
C LEU A 486 2.08 30.40 -63.93
N PHE A 487 0.81 30.03 -64.17
CA PHE A 487 0.41 28.66 -64.54
C PHE A 487 -0.46 28.55 -65.78
N SER A 488 -0.81 29.68 -66.39
CA SER A 488 -1.60 29.75 -67.64
C SER A 488 -0.75 29.84 -68.87
#